data_9b8323daffb6e05263ffd2cad642075a
#
_entry.id   9b8323daffb6e05263ffd2cad642075a
#
_cell.length_a   1.000
_cell.length_b   1.000
_cell.length_c   1.000
_cell.angle_alpha   90.00
_cell.angle_beta   90.00
_cell.angle_gamma   90.00
#
_symmetry.space_group_name_H-M   'P 1'
#
loop_
_entity.id
_entity.type
_entity.pdbx_description
1 polymer ?
#
loop_
_entity_poly.entity_id
_entity_poly.type
_entity_poly.pdbx_seq_one_letter_code
_entity_poly.pdbx_strand_id
1 'polypeptide(L)' 'VHGTITNLKADDCELVDGNFSLMVDISNLILPDTFAEDKGATFTGVLEIRNGVFYLKADEVQMGCPSKYEPLEEEL' A
#
# COMPACT_ATOMS: atom_id res chain seq x y z
N VAL A 1 2.75 -2.31 -5.68
CA VAL A 1 1.98 -3.39 -5.07
C VAL A 1 0.68 -2.84 -4.51
N HIS A 2 -0.43 -3.46 -4.85
CA HIS A 2 -1.75 -3.00 -4.45
C HIS A 2 -2.37 -3.98 -3.47
N GLY A 3 -3.11 -3.46 -2.51
CA GLY A 3 -3.84 -4.29 -1.56
C GLY A 3 -4.57 -3.44 -0.55
N THR A 4 -5.02 -4.11 0.50
CA THR A 4 -5.75 -3.46 1.59
C THR A 4 -4.82 -3.29 2.78
N ILE A 5 -4.85 -2.11 3.37
CA ILE A 5 -4.01 -1.78 4.51
C ILE A 5 -4.57 -2.42 5.76
N THR A 6 -3.74 -3.19 6.48
CA THR A 6 -4.12 -3.78 7.76
C THR A 6 -2.97 -3.60 8.74
N ASN A 7 -3.27 -3.79 10.02
CA ASN A 7 -2.27 -3.73 11.09
C ASN A 7 -1.41 -2.47 11.00
N LEU A 8 -2.06 -1.32 10.83
CA LEU A 8 -1.37 -0.06 10.66
C LEU A 8 -0.71 0.37 11.95
N LYS A 9 0.59 0.68 11.87
CA LYS A 9 1.38 1.18 12.99
C LYS A 9 2.06 2.47 12.55
N ALA A 10 2.84 3.06 13.45
CA ALA A 10 3.47 4.35 13.16
C ALA A 10 4.41 4.28 11.96
N ASP A 11 5.17 3.18 11.84
CA ASP A 11 6.23 3.09 10.83
C ASP A 11 5.99 2.02 9.79
N ASP A 12 4.97 1.17 9.98
CA ASP A 12 4.73 0.11 9.01
C ASP A 12 3.27 -0.32 9.04
N CYS A 13 2.93 -1.11 8.05
CA CYS A 13 1.60 -1.72 7.97
C CYS A 13 1.74 -3.02 7.20
N GLU A 14 0.64 -3.77 7.17
CA GLU A 14 0.58 -5.00 6.38
C GLU A 14 -0.36 -4.75 5.22
N LEU A 15 0.06 -5.13 4.03
CA LEU A 15 -0.74 -5.01 2.82
C LEU A 15 -1.24 -6.39 2.43
N VAL A 16 -2.55 -6.54 2.31
CA VAL A 16 -3.18 -7.82 2.05
C VAL A 16 -3.97 -7.76 0.75
N ASP A 17 -3.80 -8.79 -0.07
CA ASP A 17 -4.54 -8.90 -1.32
C ASP A 17 -4.83 -10.38 -1.58
N GLY A 18 -6.04 -10.81 -1.20
CA GLY A 18 -6.40 -12.21 -1.34
C GLY A 18 -5.54 -13.08 -0.46
N ASN A 19 -4.76 -13.97 -1.06
CA ASN A 19 -3.87 -14.88 -0.33
C ASN A 19 -2.50 -14.30 -0.09
N PHE A 20 -2.29 -13.08 -0.51
CA PHE A 20 -0.98 -12.43 -0.45
C PHE A 20 -0.95 -11.42 0.69
N SER A 21 0.13 -11.41 1.44
CA SER A 21 0.33 -10.35 2.44
C SER A 21 1.79 -9.96 2.42
N LEU A 22 2.03 -8.68 2.68
CA LEU A 22 3.37 -8.12 2.59
C LEU A 22 3.49 -7.02 3.62
N MET A 23 4.57 -7.04 4.38
CA MET A 23 4.87 -5.94 5.29
C MET A 23 5.40 -4.76 4.51
N VAL A 24 4.93 -3.57 4.83
CA VAL A 24 5.31 -2.36 4.14
C VAL A 24 5.87 -1.37 5.14
N ASP A 25 7.09 -0.91 4.88
CA ASP A 25 7.73 0.12 5.69
C ASP A 25 7.30 1.48 5.13
N ILE A 26 6.56 2.23 5.94
CA ILE A 26 6.01 3.52 5.52
C ILE A 26 6.72 4.68 6.21
N SER A 27 7.85 4.42 6.85
CA SER A 27 8.53 5.44 7.64
C SER A 27 9.04 6.62 6.80
N ASN A 28 9.27 6.39 5.50
CA ASN A 28 9.76 7.45 4.61
C ASN A 28 8.64 8.14 3.83
N LEU A 29 7.39 7.79 4.11
CA LEU A 29 6.28 8.33 3.35
C LEU A 29 5.67 9.53 4.03
N ILE A 30 5.17 10.47 3.21
CA ILE A 30 4.25 11.49 3.65
C ILE A 30 2.87 10.95 3.36
N LEU A 31 2.13 10.62 4.41
CA LEU A 31 0.88 9.90 4.26
C LEU A 31 -0.25 10.86 3.95
N PRO A 32 -1.09 10.54 2.96
CA PRO A 32 -2.27 11.36 2.68
C PRO A 32 -3.31 11.22 3.79
N ASP A 33 -4.22 12.20 3.84
CA ASP A 33 -5.25 12.21 4.89
C ASP A 33 -6.16 10.99 4.81
N THR A 34 -6.28 10.40 3.63
CA THR A 34 -7.14 9.24 3.44
C THR A 34 -6.49 7.94 3.83
N PHE A 35 -5.22 7.98 4.24
CA PHE A 35 -4.48 6.77 4.59
C PHE A 35 -5.00 6.21 5.92
N ALA A 36 -5.55 5.00 5.88
CA ALA A 36 -6.14 4.38 7.07
C ALA A 36 -6.26 2.88 6.86
N GLU A 37 -6.48 2.16 7.95
CA GLU A 37 -6.74 0.73 7.86
C GLU A 37 -8.00 0.46 7.07
N ASP A 38 -8.03 -0.70 6.43
CA ASP A 38 -9.13 -1.20 5.63
C ASP A 38 -9.36 -0.41 4.35
N LYS A 39 -8.40 0.43 3.98
CA LYS A 39 -8.44 1.15 2.71
C LYS A 39 -7.55 0.48 1.69
N GLY A 40 -7.91 0.60 0.43
CA GLY A 40 -7.07 0.13 -0.66
C GLY A 40 -5.95 1.10 -0.95
N ALA A 41 -4.78 0.59 -1.26
CA ALA A 41 -3.62 1.43 -1.56
C ALA A 41 -2.67 0.72 -2.50
N THR A 42 -1.94 1.51 -3.27
CA THR A 42 -0.86 1.00 -4.12
C THR A 42 0.44 1.61 -3.62
N PHE A 43 1.40 0.77 -3.34
CA PHE A 43 2.71 1.20 -2.85
C PHE A 43 3.78 0.94 -3.90
N THR A 44 4.70 1.88 -4.00
CA THR A 44 5.88 1.75 -4.85
C THR A 44 7.10 1.87 -3.97
N GLY A 45 8.08 1.00 -4.20
CA GLY A 45 9.30 1.03 -3.41
C GLY A 45 10.20 -0.14 -3.73
N VAL A 46 11.09 -0.44 -2.79
CA VAL A 46 12.11 -1.46 -2.96
C VAL A 46 11.86 -2.57 -1.95
N LEU A 47 11.98 -3.81 -2.42
CA LEU A 47 11.80 -4.97 -1.57
C LEU A 47 13.08 -5.24 -0.80
N GLU A 48 12.93 -5.46 0.51
CA GLU A 48 14.06 -5.76 1.40
C GLU A 48 13.75 -7.00 2.21
N ILE A 49 14.81 -7.62 2.72
CA ILE A 49 14.68 -8.73 3.65
C ILE A 49 15.21 -8.26 4.99
N ARG A 50 14.39 -8.36 6.05
CA ARG A 50 14.77 -8.00 7.40
C ARG A 50 14.48 -9.19 8.31
N ASN A 51 15.53 -9.75 8.90
CA ASN A 51 15.37 -10.90 9.80
C ASN A 51 14.57 -12.04 9.17
N GLY A 52 14.82 -12.28 7.87
CA GLY A 52 14.13 -13.35 7.17
C GLY A 52 12.72 -13.01 6.70
N VAL A 53 12.27 -11.78 6.89
CA VAL A 53 10.94 -11.34 6.49
C VAL A 53 11.06 -10.31 5.39
N PHE A 54 10.23 -10.46 4.36
CA PHE A 54 10.21 -9.50 3.27
C PHE A 54 9.46 -8.24 3.70
N TYR A 55 10.07 -7.09 3.43
CA TYR A 55 9.46 -5.78 3.64
C TYR A 55 9.55 -4.99 2.35
N LEU A 56 8.50 -4.28 2.02
CA LEU A 56 8.54 -3.30 0.95
C LEU A 56 8.86 -1.94 1.59
N LYS A 57 10.03 -1.42 1.28
CA LYS A 57 10.41 -0.08 1.74
C LYS A 57 9.78 0.90 0.77
N ALA A 58 8.63 1.42 1.15
CA ALA A 58 7.83 2.23 0.25
C ALA A 58 8.38 3.65 0.17
N ASP A 59 8.39 4.21 -1.02
CA ASP A 59 8.75 5.59 -1.22
C ASP A 59 7.62 6.39 -1.85
N GLU A 60 6.53 5.71 -2.20
CA GLU A 60 5.36 6.38 -2.75
C GLU A 60 4.12 5.55 -2.44
N VAL A 61 3.01 6.22 -2.13
CA VAL A 61 1.74 5.56 -1.91
C VAL A 61 0.64 6.30 -2.66
N GLN A 62 -0.26 5.54 -3.26
CA GLN A 62 -1.42 6.07 -3.96
C GLN A 62 -2.64 5.39 -3.38
N MET A 63 -3.58 6.19 -2.88
CA MET A 63 -4.77 5.65 -2.24
C MET A 63 -5.82 5.31 -3.28
N GLY A 64 -6.65 4.32 -2.93
CA GLY A 64 -7.74 3.91 -3.78
C GLY A 64 -7.38 2.78 -4.70
N CYS A 65 -8.38 2.33 -5.45
CA CYS A 65 -8.23 1.24 -6.40
C CYS A 65 -8.00 1.84 -7.79
N PRO A 66 -6.97 1.42 -8.51
CA PRO A 66 -6.73 1.96 -9.85
C PRO A 66 -7.93 1.86 -10.78
N SER A 67 -8.73 0.82 -10.61
CA SER A 67 -9.88 0.63 -11.47
C SER A 67 -10.94 1.71 -11.32
N LYS A 68 -10.86 2.50 -10.25
CA LYS A 68 -11.83 3.57 -10.05
C LYS A 68 -11.71 4.67 -11.08
N TYR A 69 -10.58 4.76 -11.74
CA TYR A 69 -10.34 5.85 -12.68
C TYR A 69 -10.69 5.50 -14.10
N GLU A 70 -10.74 4.21 -14.40
CA GLU A 70 -10.96 3.78 -15.77
C GLU A 70 -12.34 4.09 -16.30
N PRO A 71 -13.40 3.88 -15.53
CA PRO A 71 -14.74 4.14 -16.05
C PRO A 71 -14.94 5.58 -16.49
N LEU A 72 -14.27 6.51 -15.84
CA LEU A 72 -14.43 7.91 -16.20
C LEU A 72 -13.92 8.18 -17.61
N GLU A 73 -12.86 7.51 -17.98
CA GLU A 73 -12.29 7.70 -19.30
C GLU A 73 -13.17 7.11 -20.36
N GLU A 74 -13.81 6.01 -20.05
CA GLU A 74 -14.62 5.32 -21.03
C GLU A 74 -15.89 6.07 -21.36
N GLU A 75 -16.35 6.87 -20.43
CA GLU A 75 -17.56 7.62 -20.64
C GLU A 75 -17.38 8.72 -21.65
N LEU A 76 -16.15 9.09 -21.89
CA LEU A 76 -15.86 10.14 -22.81
C LEU A 76 -15.86 9.63 -24.24
#